data_7a7e269873b6e0fea15846ae86ebe107
#
_entry.id   7a7e269873b6e0fea15846ae86ebe107
#
_cell.length_a   1.000
_cell.length_b   1.000
_cell.length_c   1.000
_cell.angle_alpha   90.00
_cell.angle_beta   90.00
_cell.angle_gamma   90.00
#
_symmetry.space_group_name_H-M   'P 1'
#
loop_
_entity.id
_entity.type
_entity.pdbx_description
1 polymer ?
#
loop_
_entity_poly.entity_id
_entity_poly.type
_entity_poly.pdbx_seq_one_letter_code
_entity_poly.pdbx_strand_id
1 'polypeptide(L)'
;MYSPKRKTVTMKQPSLKKKKLSDSPPTPIPSLPDDLLISIFARVARLYYSNLSLVSKSFRSLIASPELYETRSLLGRTESCLYLCLQEGNPDPNPLWFTHCLKPDRTLTKRTRKTKKSRGNILIPIPVPNPPLAHWSGHASVGSNIYFFGGYIKNNVPSSKVLVLDCRSHTLREAPSMQVERLDPSATVIDGKIYVAGGNQDEDTESLYPIVIFDSKTQIWDHMPIPYWEQNWGCLSRSAYIEGKFYLMIGSKVMAYDREVGRWDFVGYQMGRCWLWSCNCVIENVLYCYGGAFRWYDTDLRLWKNIKGLKGLPKFGKNVYVKLVDYGGKMAAFWDNRVPPTSSEDKYKTIWCAVIALERPNSEEIWGMVEWYEAVLTVPVSYEFEHALAVTV
;
A
#
# COMPACT_ATOMS: atom_id res chain seq x y z
N MET A 1 52.66 57.01 -57.30
CA MET A 1 51.96 55.75 -57.33
C MET A 1 50.60 55.91 -56.67
N TYR A 2 49.56 55.92 -57.48
CA TYR A 2 48.18 56.13 -56.99
C TYR A 2 47.54 54.80 -56.60
N SER A 3 46.94 54.73 -55.42
CA SER A 3 46.14 53.61 -54.95
C SER A 3 44.64 54.01 -54.88
N PRO A 4 43.68 53.27 -55.45
CA PRO A 4 42.30 53.70 -55.53
C PRO A 4 41.49 53.32 -54.26
N LYS A 5 40.72 54.31 -53.76
CA LYS A 5 39.74 54.12 -52.70
C LYS A 5 38.52 53.29 -53.14
N ARG A 6 38.28 52.17 -52.49
CA ARG A 6 37.01 51.39 -52.64
C ARG A 6 35.89 52.09 -51.90
N LYS A 7 34.82 52.42 -52.64
CA LYS A 7 33.56 52.90 -52.08
C LYS A 7 32.74 51.69 -51.60
N THR A 8 32.41 51.72 -50.30
CA THR A 8 31.48 50.72 -49.69
C THR A 8 30.07 51.20 -49.92
N VAL A 9 29.26 50.37 -50.63
CA VAL A 9 27.82 50.61 -50.85
C VAL A 9 27.10 49.96 -49.70
N THR A 10 26.45 50.78 -48.86
CA THR A 10 25.60 50.31 -47.74
C THR A 10 24.18 50.04 -48.24
N MET A 11 23.83 48.80 -48.40
CA MET A 11 22.43 48.40 -48.68
C MET A 11 21.57 48.60 -47.44
N LYS A 12 20.56 49.47 -47.49
CA LYS A 12 19.52 49.62 -46.50
C LYS A 12 18.54 48.45 -46.61
N GLN A 13 18.46 47.60 -45.58
CA GLN A 13 17.40 46.63 -45.46
C GLN A 13 16.04 47.33 -45.19
N PRO A 14 14.93 46.78 -45.77
CA PRO A 14 13.59 47.35 -45.50
C PRO A 14 13.13 46.91 -44.09
N SER A 15 12.68 47.92 -43.33
CA SER A 15 12.10 47.70 -41.98
C SER A 15 10.75 46.97 -42.12
N LEU A 16 10.69 45.73 -41.63
CA LEU A 16 9.43 45.02 -41.40
C LEU A 16 8.65 45.70 -40.30
N LYS A 17 7.54 46.35 -40.66
CA LYS A 17 6.55 46.88 -39.71
C LYS A 17 5.98 45.71 -38.92
N LYS A 18 6.31 45.62 -37.61
CA LYS A 18 5.63 44.75 -36.66
C LYS A 18 4.17 45.16 -36.60
N LYS A 19 3.29 44.31 -37.17
CA LYS A 19 1.84 44.40 -36.93
C LYS A 19 1.63 44.14 -35.43
N LYS A 20 1.16 45.13 -34.66
CA LYS A 20 0.63 44.93 -33.32
C LYS A 20 -0.53 43.94 -33.44
N LEU A 21 -0.37 42.70 -32.95
CA LEU A 21 -1.52 41.85 -32.62
C LEU A 21 -2.30 42.61 -31.54
N SER A 22 -3.59 42.80 -31.78
CA SER A 22 -4.52 43.32 -30.80
C SER A 22 -4.53 42.37 -29.61
N ASP A 23 -4.13 42.85 -28.41
CA ASP A 23 -4.34 42.20 -27.14
C ASP A 23 -5.85 42.19 -26.82
N SER A 24 -6.60 41.32 -27.48
CA SER A 24 -7.87 40.86 -26.96
C SER A 24 -7.56 39.86 -25.83
N PRO A 25 -8.11 40.00 -24.62
CA PRO A 25 -7.93 39.01 -23.56
C PRO A 25 -8.37 37.67 -24.10
N PRO A 26 -7.63 36.58 -23.76
CA PRO A 26 -8.00 35.25 -24.19
C PRO A 26 -9.43 35.00 -23.73
N THR A 27 -10.32 34.73 -24.68
CA THR A 27 -11.69 34.28 -24.37
C THR A 27 -11.58 33.07 -23.43
N PRO A 28 -12.19 33.11 -22.23
CA PRO A 28 -12.13 31.99 -21.31
C PRO A 28 -12.71 30.78 -22.03
N ILE A 29 -11.93 29.73 -22.15
CA ILE A 29 -12.41 28.42 -22.63
C ILE A 29 -13.59 28.05 -21.73
N PRO A 30 -14.80 27.78 -22.27
CA PRO A 30 -15.95 27.41 -21.46
C PRO A 30 -15.53 26.21 -20.60
N SER A 31 -15.54 26.38 -19.27
CA SER A 31 -15.27 25.28 -18.36
C SER A 31 -16.40 24.26 -18.51
N LEU A 32 -16.04 23.00 -18.72
CA LEU A 32 -17.03 21.90 -18.65
C LEU A 32 -17.71 21.94 -17.27
N PRO A 33 -19.00 21.66 -17.18
CA PRO A 33 -19.70 21.49 -15.91
C PRO A 33 -19.02 20.41 -15.04
N ASP A 34 -19.04 20.59 -13.73
CA ASP A 34 -18.34 19.71 -12.78
C ASP A 34 -18.86 18.28 -12.81
N ASP A 35 -20.16 18.06 -13.04
CA ASP A 35 -20.78 16.76 -13.21
C ASP A 35 -20.24 15.97 -14.42
N LEU A 36 -19.99 16.66 -15.53
CA LEU A 36 -19.36 16.08 -16.70
C LEU A 36 -17.88 15.77 -16.43
N LEU A 37 -17.15 16.65 -15.74
CA LEU A 37 -15.76 16.38 -15.33
C LEU A 37 -15.67 15.18 -14.39
N ILE A 38 -16.56 15.08 -13.40
CA ILE A 38 -16.66 13.92 -12.51
C ILE A 38 -16.91 12.64 -13.31
N SER A 39 -17.86 12.67 -14.25
CA SER A 39 -18.16 11.53 -15.13
C SER A 39 -16.98 11.11 -16.00
N ILE A 40 -16.17 12.05 -16.46
CA ILE A 40 -14.93 11.79 -17.22
C ILE A 40 -13.87 11.21 -16.30
N PHE A 41 -13.60 11.86 -15.14
CA PHE A 41 -12.56 11.42 -14.21
C PHE A 41 -12.86 10.03 -13.62
N ALA A 42 -14.13 9.72 -13.37
CA ALA A 42 -14.53 8.40 -12.90
C ALA A 42 -14.14 7.25 -13.85
N ARG A 43 -13.89 7.55 -15.12
CA ARG A 43 -13.43 6.57 -16.14
C ARG A 43 -11.92 6.52 -16.29
N VAL A 44 -11.20 7.49 -15.71
CA VAL A 44 -9.73 7.54 -15.75
C VAL A 44 -9.18 6.68 -14.62
N ALA A 45 -8.14 5.89 -14.89
CA ALA A 45 -7.46 5.12 -13.87
C ALA A 45 -6.85 6.03 -12.80
N ARG A 46 -6.99 5.68 -11.53
CA ARG A 46 -6.53 6.48 -10.40
C ARG A 46 -5.04 6.77 -10.41
N LEU A 47 -4.25 5.90 -11.02
CA LEU A 47 -2.81 6.11 -11.22
C LEU A 47 -2.45 7.42 -11.91
N TYR A 48 -3.41 8.03 -12.63
CA TYR A 48 -3.23 9.33 -13.31
C TYR A 48 -3.77 10.53 -12.52
N TYR A 49 -4.42 10.32 -11.37
CA TYR A 49 -5.05 11.39 -10.60
C TYR A 49 -4.05 12.43 -10.09
N SER A 50 -2.84 11.97 -9.72
CA SER A 50 -1.74 12.88 -9.37
C SER A 50 -1.44 13.88 -10.51
N ASN A 51 -1.47 13.41 -11.77
CA ASN A 51 -1.22 14.22 -12.95
C ASN A 51 -2.37 15.19 -13.22
N LEU A 52 -3.62 14.70 -13.11
CA LEU A 52 -4.81 15.53 -13.29
C LEU A 52 -4.89 16.61 -12.21
N SER A 53 -4.48 16.34 -10.98
CA SER A 53 -4.48 17.32 -9.89
C SER A 53 -3.53 18.50 -10.10
N LEU A 54 -2.56 18.35 -11.02
CA LEU A 54 -1.62 19.42 -11.39
C LEU A 54 -2.18 20.38 -12.45
N VAL A 55 -3.28 20.02 -13.13
CA VAL A 55 -3.87 20.81 -14.22
C VAL A 55 -4.49 22.09 -13.69
N SER A 56 -5.31 22.02 -12.63
CA SER A 56 -5.96 23.18 -12.01
C SER A 56 -6.37 22.91 -10.56
N LYS A 57 -6.69 23.99 -9.84
CA LYS A 57 -7.27 23.88 -8.48
C LYS A 57 -8.64 23.20 -8.51
N SER A 58 -9.47 23.47 -9.52
CA SER A 58 -10.77 22.83 -9.71
C SER A 58 -10.63 21.32 -9.90
N PHE A 59 -9.72 20.88 -10.77
CA PHE A 59 -9.45 19.44 -10.97
C PHE A 59 -8.99 18.77 -9.67
N ARG A 60 -8.11 19.41 -8.90
CA ARG A 60 -7.68 18.90 -7.60
C ARG A 60 -8.84 18.76 -6.62
N SER A 61 -9.75 19.73 -6.58
CA SER A 61 -10.94 19.68 -5.73
C SER A 61 -11.87 18.54 -6.14
N LEU A 62 -12.16 18.40 -7.44
CA LEU A 62 -13.00 17.32 -7.95
C LEU A 62 -12.41 15.92 -7.69
N ILE A 63 -11.08 15.76 -7.80
CA ILE A 63 -10.40 14.48 -7.52
C ILE A 63 -10.50 14.08 -6.04
N ALA A 64 -10.60 15.06 -5.14
CA ALA A 64 -10.78 14.82 -3.71
C ALA A 64 -12.25 14.71 -3.28
N SER A 65 -13.20 14.95 -4.20
CA SER A 65 -14.62 15.01 -3.87
C SER A 65 -15.23 13.62 -3.67
N PRO A 66 -16.14 13.42 -2.70
CA PRO A 66 -16.86 12.17 -2.49
C PRO A 66 -17.65 11.71 -3.73
N GLU A 67 -18.24 12.67 -4.46
CA GLU A 67 -19.10 12.44 -5.63
C GLU A 67 -18.36 11.68 -6.75
N LEU A 68 -17.06 11.97 -6.92
CA LEU A 68 -16.21 11.24 -7.87
C LEU A 68 -16.15 9.75 -7.52
N TYR A 69 -15.94 9.42 -6.26
CA TYR A 69 -15.79 8.02 -5.82
C TYR A 69 -17.13 7.28 -5.79
N GLU A 70 -18.22 7.98 -5.49
CA GLU A 70 -19.57 7.44 -5.64
C GLU A 70 -19.87 7.10 -7.11
N THR A 71 -19.55 8.02 -8.03
CA THR A 71 -19.67 7.81 -9.47
C THR A 71 -18.82 6.65 -9.94
N ARG A 72 -17.57 6.50 -9.46
CA ARG A 72 -16.71 5.34 -9.76
C ARG A 72 -17.36 4.03 -9.32
N SER A 73 -17.90 4.01 -8.10
CA SER A 73 -18.58 2.84 -7.55
C SER A 73 -19.82 2.45 -8.39
N LEU A 74 -20.65 3.43 -8.74
CA LEU A 74 -21.84 3.21 -9.58
C LEU A 74 -21.48 2.71 -10.99
N LEU A 75 -20.34 3.14 -11.54
CA LEU A 75 -19.84 2.69 -12.83
C LEU A 75 -19.07 1.35 -12.77
N GLY A 76 -18.92 0.73 -11.59
CA GLY A 76 -18.08 -0.45 -11.42
C GLY A 76 -16.62 -0.21 -11.77
N ARG A 77 -16.09 1.00 -11.52
CA ARG A 77 -14.72 1.43 -11.84
C ARG A 77 -13.84 1.62 -10.61
N THR A 78 -14.17 0.94 -9.51
CA THR A 78 -13.28 0.88 -8.35
C THR A 78 -12.00 0.15 -8.69
N GLU A 79 -10.88 0.58 -8.12
CA GLU A 79 -9.54 0.04 -8.35
C GLU A 79 -8.84 -0.25 -7.03
N SER A 80 -8.00 -1.29 -7.03
CA SER A 80 -7.05 -1.52 -5.96
C SER A 80 -5.93 -0.48 -6.02
N CYS A 81 -5.66 0.20 -4.91
CA CYS A 81 -4.64 1.23 -4.80
C CYS A 81 -3.62 0.83 -3.73
N LEU A 82 -2.33 0.83 -4.08
CA LEU A 82 -1.25 0.50 -3.16
C LEU A 82 -0.90 1.68 -2.25
N TYR A 83 -0.76 1.39 -0.97
CA TYR A 83 -0.29 2.30 0.06
C TYR A 83 0.92 1.70 0.77
N LEU A 84 1.91 2.55 1.04
CA LEU A 84 3.12 2.20 1.77
C LEU A 84 3.33 3.20 2.90
N CYS A 85 3.53 2.69 4.11
CA CYS A 85 3.96 3.47 5.26
C CYS A 85 5.43 3.17 5.57
N LEU A 86 6.21 4.22 5.66
CA LEU A 86 7.59 4.18 6.10
C LEU A 86 7.74 5.01 7.36
N GLN A 87 8.57 4.55 8.28
CA GLN A 87 8.83 5.24 9.54
C GLN A 87 10.33 5.35 9.77
N GLU A 88 10.78 6.50 10.29
CA GLU A 88 12.15 6.68 10.73
C GLU A 88 12.35 6.04 12.11
N GLY A 89 13.42 5.27 12.27
CA GLY A 89 13.76 4.68 13.57
C GLY A 89 14.15 5.74 14.58
N ASN A 90 13.43 5.82 15.69
CA ASN A 90 13.58 6.53 16.96
C ASN A 90 14.35 7.87 17.01
N PRO A 91 13.92 8.95 17.75
CA PRO A 91 12.95 8.92 18.88
C PRO A 91 11.58 9.58 18.61
N ASP A 92 11.35 10.19 17.45
CA ASP A 92 10.07 10.86 17.14
C ASP A 92 9.59 10.43 15.76
N PRO A 93 8.98 9.24 15.67
CA PRO A 93 8.63 8.65 14.40
C PRO A 93 7.42 9.36 13.79
N ASN A 94 7.68 10.21 12.80
CA ASN A 94 6.62 10.69 11.91
C ASN A 94 6.48 9.73 10.74
N PRO A 95 5.47 8.84 10.71
CA PRO A 95 5.27 7.93 9.62
C PRO A 95 4.94 8.70 8.34
N LEU A 96 5.60 8.34 7.25
CA LEU A 96 5.35 8.89 5.93
C LEU A 96 4.51 7.90 5.12
N TRP A 97 3.40 8.39 4.62
CA TRP A 97 2.50 7.63 3.78
C TRP A 97 2.70 7.96 2.32
N PHE A 98 2.69 6.92 1.50
CA PHE A 98 2.86 7.00 0.05
C PHE A 98 1.77 6.21 -0.65
N THR A 99 1.38 6.66 -1.85
CA THR A 99 0.51 5.89 -2.75
C THR A 99 1.15 5.71 -4.11
N HIS A 100 0.82 4.62 -4.77
CA HIS A 100 1.34 4.29 -6.09
C HIS A 100 0.68 5.13 -7.17
N CYS A 101 1.50 5.70 -8.04
CA CYS A 101 1.08 6.51 -9.19
C CYS A 101 1.96 6.25 -10.41
N LEU A 102 1.52 6.72 -11.57
CA LEU A 102 2.34 6.77 -12.77
C LEU A 102 2.91 8.17 -12.98
N LYS A 103 4.20 8.25 -13.28
CA LYS A 103 4.85 9.49 -13.73
C LYS A 103 4.16 10.03 -14.97
N PRO A 104 3.98 11.37 -15.09
CA PRO A 104 3.59 11.97 -16.35
C PRO A 104 4.58 11.58 -17.45
N ASP A 105 4.05 11.11 -18.57
CA ASP A 105 4.92 10.78 -19.72
C ASP A 105 5.53 12.07 -20.28
N ARG A 106 6.81 12.29 -20.03
CA ARG A 106 7.58 13.43 -20.56
C ARG A 106 8.10 13.20 -21.99
N THR A 107 7.65 12.16 -22.68
CA THR A 107 8.16 11.80 -23.98
C THR A 107 7.62 12.66 -25.13
N LEU A 108 7.88 13.96 -25.09
CA LEU A 108 8.07 14.74 -26.30
C LEU A 108 9.54 15.05 -26.60
N THR A 109 10.50 14.52 -25.84
CA THR A 109 11.94 14.71 -26.05
C THR A 109 12.64 13.41 -26.37
N LYS A 110 13.06 13.31 -27.65
CA LYS A 110 14.07 12.43 -28.28
C LYS A 110 14.34 11.06 -27.62
N ARG A 111 13.86 10.03 -28.31
CA ARG A 111 14.27 8.63 -28.13
C ARG A 111 15.80 8.48 -28.18
N THR A 112 16.44 8.31 -27.06
CA THR A 112 17.76 7.68 -26.99
C THR A 112 17.57 6.17 -26.82
N ARG A 113 18.08 5.41 -27.76
CA ARG A 113 18.04 3.94 -27.80
C ARG A 113 18.81 3.35 -26.61
N LYS A 114 18.27 2.26 -26.01
CA LYS A 114 18.93 1.28 -25.11
C LYS A 114 18.87 1.49 -23.59
N THR A 115 17.71 1.78 -23.01
CA THR A 115 17.45 1.36 -21.62
C THR A 115 16.11 0.65 -21.59
N LYS A 116 15.96 -0.41 -20.76
CA LYS A 116 14.67 -1.06 -20.50
C LYS A 116 13.68 0.05 -20.13
N LYS A 117 12.62 0.19 -20.92
CA LYS A 117 11.66 1.29 -20.81
C LYS A 117 10.97 1.17 -19.44
N SER A 118 11.31 2.03 -18.47
CA SER A 118 10.56 2.16 -17.20
C SER A 118 9.11 2.49 -17.57
N ARG A 119 8.15 1.83 -16.93
CA ARG A 119 6.71 2.13 -17.07
C ARG A 119 6.32 3.41 -16.34
N GLY A 120 7.24 3.97 -15.52
CA GLY A 120 7.03 5.19 -14.78
C GLY A 120 6.31 5.00 -13.46
N ASN A 121 6.32 3.79 -12.91
CA ASN A 121 5.76 3.53 -11.59
C ASN A 121 6.55 4.28 -10.50
N ILE A 122 5.85 5.01 -9.66
CA ILE A 122 6.43 5.76 -8.53
C ILE A 122 5.51 5.71 -7.32
N LEU A 123 6.09 5.93 -6.15
CA LEU A 123 5.36 6.24 -4.94
C LEU A 123 5.43 7.75 -4.70
N ILE A 124 4.28 8.36 -4.49
CA ILE A 124 4.17 9.78 -4.14
C ILE A 124 3.69 9.93 -2.70
N PRO A 125 4.24 10.91 -1.94
CA PRO A 125 3.77 11.16 -0.59
C PRO A 125 2.32 11.65 -0.61
N ILE A 126 1.55 11.21 0.38
CA ILE A 126 0.21 11.71 0.65
C ILE A 126 0.24 12.56 1.91
N PRO A 127 -0.41 13.73 1.91
CA PRO A 127 -0.48 14.58 3.08
C PRO A 127 -1.53 14.00 4.04
N VAL A 128 -1.09 13.22 5.02
CA VAL A 128 -1.94 12.78 6.13
C VAL A 128 -1.68 13.72 7.30
N PRO A 129 -2.64 14.56 7.71
CA PRO A 129 -2.48 15.42 8.86
C PRO A 129 -2.37 14.57 10.14
N ASN A 130 -1.36 14.81 10.97
CA ASN A 130 -1.11 14.07 12.20
C ASN A 130 -1.21 12.54 11.98
N PRO A 131 -0.34 11.96 11.12
CA PRO A 131 -0.44 10.54 10.79
C PRO A 131 -0.41 9.72 12.09
N PRO A 132 -1.19 8.62 12.16
CA PRO A 132 -1.16 7.76 13.34
C PRO A 132 0.27 7.27 13.51
N LEU A 133 0.72 7.15 14.76
CA LEU A 133 1.93 6.42 15.04
C LEU A 133 1.69 4.99 14.55
N ALA A 134 2.36 4.63 13.47
CA ALA A 134 2.13 3.35 12.81
C ALA A 134 2.84 2.20 13.54
N HIS A 135 3.80 2.56 14.40
CA HIS A 135 4.68 1.59 15.05
C HIS A 135 3.89 0.62 15.94
N TRP A 136 3.97 -0.64 15.58
CA TRP A 136 3.32 -1.75 16.28
C TRP A 136 1.79 -1.64 16.34
N SER A 137 1.15 -0.94 15.40
CA SER A 137 -0.29 -0.98 15.23
C SER A 137 -0.72 -2.14 14.32
N GLY A 138 -1.84 -2.79 14.67
CA GLY A 138 -2.54 -3.66 13.73
C GLY A 138 -3.20 -2.83 12.64
N HIS A 139 -3.36 -3.39 11.45
CA HIS A 139 -4.01 -2.67 10.35
C HIS A 139 -4.84 -3.60 9.47
N ALA A 140 -5.93 -3.05 8.94
CA ALA A 140 -6.80 -3.72 7.99
C ALA A 140 -7.44 -2.72 7.03
N SER A 141 -7.74 -3.15 5.81
CA SER A 141 -8.44 -2.33 4.82
C SER A 141 -9.87 -2.84 4.60
N VAL A 142 -10.86 -1.94 4.67
CA VAL A 142 -12.25 -2.24 4.36
C VAL A 142 -12.78 -1.16 3.41
N GLY A 143 -13.14 -1.55 2.21
CA GLY A 143 -13.50 -0.60 1.15
C GLY A 143 -12.39 0.40 0.89
N SER A 144 -12.70 1.69 0.99
CA SER A 144 -11.75 2.78 0.80
C SER A 144 -11.01 3.23 2.07
N ASN A 145 -11.20 2.53 3.20
CA ASN A 145 -10.65 2.91 4.49
C ASN A 145 -9.54 1.96 4.96
N ILE A 146 -8.51 2.54 5.58
CA ILE A 146 -7.52 1.81 6.35
C ILE A 146 -7.79 2.05 7.83
N TYR A 147 -7.94 0.98 8.58
CA TYR A 147 -8.13 0.99 10.03
C TYR A 147 -6.81 0.64 10.71
N PHE A 148 -6.47 1.37 11.76
CA PHE A 148 -5.31 1.14 12.63
C PHE A 148 -5.80 0.86 14.03
N PHE A 149 -5.28 -0.20 14.63
CA PHE A 149 -5.69 -0.68 15.95
C PHE A 149 -4.49 -0.67 16.89
N GLY A 150 -4.60 0.05 18.00
CA GLY A 150 -3.57 0.07 19.02
C GLY A 150 -2.23 0.66 18.57
N GLY A 151 -1.15 -0.02 18.93
CA GLY A 151 0.21 0.47 18.74
C GLY A 151 0.64 1.43 19.85
N TYR A 152 1.80 2.03 19.68
CA TYR A 152 2.31 3.03 20.61
C TYR A 152 1.73 4.43 20.32
N ILE A 153 1.43 5.17 21.38
CA ILE A 153 1.32 6.61 21.37
C ILE A 153 2.64 7.23 21.84
N LYS A 154 2.70 8.57 21.96
CA LYS A 154 3.88 9.26 22.46
C LYS A 154 4.41 8.63 23.75
N ASN A 155 5.75 8.57 23.90
CA ASN A 155 6.45 7.98 25.03
C ASN A 155 6.31 6.46 25.20
N ASN A 156 6.09 5.73 24.11
CA ASN A 156 5.96 4.27 24.10
C ASN A 156 4.84 3.75 25.03
N VAL A 157 3.75 4.49 25.16
CA VAL A 157 2.57 4.04 25.90
C VAL A 157 1.67 3.24 24.95
N PRO A 158 1.24 2.02 25.29
CA PRO A 158 0.27 1.26 24.52
C PRO A 158 -1.04 2.02 24.36
N SER A 159 -1.78 1.71 23.31
CA SER A 159 -3.03 2.41 22.98
C SER A 159 -4.17 1.44 22.70
N SER A 160 -5.37 1.85 23.09
CA SER A 160 -6.63 1.22 22.67
C SER A 160 -7.29 1.96 21.49
N LYS A 161 -6.70 3.06 21.02
CA LYS A 161 -7.29 3.88 19.96
C LYS A 161 -7.44 3.14 18.66
N VAL A 162 -8.49 3.51 17.94
CA VAL A 162 -8.72 3.09 16.54
C VAL A 162 -8.76 4.32 15.66
N LEU A 163 -7.90 4.35 14.67
CA LEU A 163 -7.82 5.43 13.70
C LEU A 163 -8.21 4.92 12.31
N VAL A 164 -8.84 5.77 11.53
CA VAL A 164 -9.32 5.43 10.19
C VAL A 164 -8.83 6.47 9.19
N LEU A 165 -8.06 6.02 8.22
CA LEU A 165 -7.64 6.82 7.07
C LEU A 165 -8.59 6.57 5.90
N ASP A 166 -9.34 7.59 5.49
CA ASP A 166 -10.11 7.56 4.23
C ASP A 166 -9.15 7.81 3.07
N CYS A 167 -8.95 6.79 2.24
CA CYS A 167 -8.02 6.82 1.12
C CYS A 167 -8.54 7.57 -0.12
N ARG A 168 -9.77 8.05 -0.10
CA ARG A 168 -10.32 8.93 -1.14
C ARG A 168 -9.85 10.37 -0.95
N SER A 169 -10.01 10.87 0.27
CA SER A 169 -9.69 12.26 0.68
C SER A 169 -8.35 12.39 1.41
N HIS A 170 -7.74 11.28 1.84
CA HIS A 170 -6.57 11.22 2.72
C HIS A 170 -6.80 11.93 4.06
N THR A 171 -8.02 11.85 4.58
CA THR A 171 -8.38 12.39 5.89
C THR A 171 -8.37 11.32 6.95
N LEU A 172 -7.91 11.70 8.14
CA LEU A 172 -7.85 10.83 9.31
C LEU A 172 -8.99 11.15 10.28
N ARG A 173 -9.63 10.12 10.83
CA ARG A 173 -10.64 10.23 11.86
C ARG A 173 -10.45 9.16 12.94
N GLU A 174 -11.00 9.39 14.11
CA GLU A 174 -11.09 8.36 15.17
C GLU A 174 -12.35 7.50 14.94
N ALA A 175 -12.26 6.24 15.37
CA ALA A 175 -13.38 5.31 15.51
C ALA A 175 -13.48 4.87 16.98
N PRO A 176 -14.55 4.19 17.41
CA PRO A 176 -14.68 3.67 18.77
C PRO A 176 -13.46 2.86 19.20
N SER A 177 -12.86 3.23 20.32
CA SER A 177 -11.66 2.56 20.84
C SER A 177 -11.93 1.13 21.27
N MET A 178 -10.89 0.29 21.27
CA MET A 178 -10.93 -1.03 21.89
C MET A 178 -11.09 -0.91 23.42
N GLN A 179 -11.56 -1.97 24.05
CA GLN A 179 -11.69 -2.00 25.52
C GLN A 179 -10.35 -2.10 26.23
N VAL A 180 -9.36 -2.70 25.59
CA VAL A 180 -8.00 -2.88 26.11
C VAL A 180 -6.96 -2.38 25.13
N GLU A 181 -5.83 -1.96 25.66
CA GLU A 181 -4.67 -1.55 24.87
C GLU A 181 -4.00 -2.75 24.20
N ARG A 182 -3.51 -2.56 22.97
CA ARG A 182 -2.88 -3.64 22.18
C ARG A 182 -1.65 -3.14 21.47
N LEU A 183 -0.59 -3.99 21.45
CA LEU A 183 0.63 -3.78 20.68
C LEU A 183 0.79 -4.90 19.65
N ASP A 184 1.07 -4.53 18.42
CA ASP A 184 1.20 -5.45 17.27
C ASP A 184 0.04 -6.47 17.17
N PRO A 185 -1.24 -6.04 17.37
CA PRO A 185 -2.35 -6.95 17.18
C PRO A 185 -2.45 -7.35 15.71
N SER A 186 -2.88 -8.57 15.46
CA SER A 186 -3.23 -8.99 14.11
C SER A 186 -4.65 -8.57 13.77
N ALA A 187 -4.87 -8.07 12.56
CA ALA A 187 -6.20 -7.68 12.10
C ALA A 187 -6.54 -8.36 10.77
N THR A 188 -7.70 -9.03 10.71
CA THR A 188 -8.18 -9.77 9.53
C THR A 188 -9.62 -9.38 9.21
N VAL A 189 -9.90 -9.11 7.95
CA VAL A 189 -11.25 -8.76 7.49
C VAL A 189 -12.02 -10.00 7.07
N ILE A 190 -13.23 -10.14 7.61
CA ILE A 190 -14.17 -11.20 7.27
C ILE A 190 -15.56 -10.57 7.11
N ASP A 191 -16.15 -10.64 5.93
CA ASP A 191 -17.48 -10.09 5.62
C ASP A 191 -17.68 -8.62 6.05
N GLY A 192 -16.66 -7.79 5.88
CA GLY A 192 -16.67 -6.37 6.26
C GLY A 192 -16.51 -6.08 7.75
N LYS A 193 -16.36 -7.11 8.58
CA LYS A 193 -15.98 -7.00 9.99
C LYS A 193 -14.48 -7.24 10.16
N ILE A 194 -13.87 -6.58 11.12
CA ILE A 194 -12.44 -6.67 11.38
C ILE A 194 -12.23 -7.44 12.69
N TYR A 195 -11.57 -8.59 12.58
CA TYR A 195 -11.19 -9.45 13.70
C TYR A 195 -9.80 -9.04 14.16
N VAL A 196 -9.71 -8.50 15.38
CA VAL A 196 -8.45 -8.04 15.97
C VAL A 196 -8.05 -8.99 17.08
N ALA A 197 -6.85 -9.59 16.96
CA ALA A 197 -6.39 -10.64 17.85
C ALA A 197 -5.00 -10.35 18.43
N GLY A 198 -4.78 -10.67 19.70
CA GLY A 198 -3.50 -10.56 20.40
C GLY A 198 -3.10 -9.14 20.76
N GLY A 199 -1.81 -8.97 21.05
CA GLY A 199 -1.23 -7.66 21.38
C GLY A 199 -1.47 -7.18 22.81
N ASN A 200 -2.01 -7.99 23.71
CA ASN A 200 -2.14 -7.65 25.12
C ASN A 200 -0.79 -7.77 25.82
N GLN A 201 -0.43 -6.82 26.67
CA GLN A 201 0.85 -6.81 27.37
C GLN A 201 0.79 -7.40 28.79
N ASP A 202 -0.35 -7.36 29.44
CA ASP A 202 -0.48 -7.82 30.82
C ASP A 202 -0.73 -9.33 30.90
N GLU A 203 0.27 -10.06 31.39
CA GLU A 203 0.14 -11.48 31.73
C GLU A 203 -0.85 -11.69 32.90
N ASP A 204 -1.06 -10.68 33.75
CA ASP A 204 -1.92 -10.74 34.93
C ASP A 204 -3.39 -10.35 34.68
N THR A 205 -3.69 -9.64 33.61
CA THR A 205 -5.06 -9.48 33.18
C THR A 205 -5.43 -10.70 32.35
N GLU A 206 -6.21 -11.60 32.92
CA GLU A 206 -7.04 -12.54 32.17
C GLU A 206 -7.85 -11.72 31.16
N SER A 207 -7.25 -11.39 30.03
CA SER A 207 -7.96 -10.69 28.97
C SER A 207 -9.07 -11.61 28.51
N LEU A 208 -10.26 -11.37 29.06
CA LEU A 208 -11.48 -12.12 28.78
C LEU A 208 -11.78 -12.18 27.28
N TYR A 209 -11.14 -11.28 26.49
CA TYR A 209 -11.42 -11.13 25.05
C TYR A 209 -10.16 -10.99 24.22
N PRO A 210 -9.39 -12.06 24.00
CA PRO A 210 -8.19 -12.01 23.15
C PRO A 210 -8.51 -11.73 21.68
N ILE A 211 -9.73 -12.02 21.22
CA ILE A 211 -10.23 -11.65 19.88
C ILE A 211 -11.45 -10.75 20.03
N VAL A 212 -11.36 -9.55 19.48
CA VAL A 212 -12.47 -8.61 19.41
C VAL A 212 -12.83 -8.36 17.94
N ILE A 213 -14.10 -8.08 17.67
CA ILE A 213 -14.64 -7.94 16.33
C ILE A 213 -15.21 -6.53 16.18
N PHE A 214 -14.66 -5.76 15.25
CA PHE A 214 -15.16 -4.44 14.93
C PHE A 214 -16.03 -4.48 13.67
N ASP A 215 -17.27 -4.11 13.78
CA ASP A 215 -18.14 -3.94 12.62
C ASP A 215 -17.94 -2.55 12.03
N SER A 216 -17.34 -2.49 10.83
CA SER A 216 -16.99 -1.24 10.18
C SER A 216 -18.20 -0.40 9.74
N LYS A 217 -19.39 -1.00 9.61
CA LYS A 217 -20.63 -0.32 9.22
C LYS A 217 -21.36 0.27 10.42
N THR A 218 -21.56 -0.55 11.45
CA THR A 218 -22.30 -0.13 12.66
C THR A 218 -21.41 0.57 13.68
N GLN A 219 -20.08 0.47 13.56
CA GLN A 219 -19.09 0.99 14.51
C GLN A 219 -19.20 0.37 15.92
N ILE A 220 -19.68 -0.86 16.01
CA ILE A 220 -19.88 -1.59 17.26
C ILE A 220 -18.82 -2.66 17.40
N TRP A 221 -18.32 -2.82 18.65
CA TRP A 221 -17.46 -3.90 19.04
C TRP A 221 -18.24 -5.10 19.55
N ASP A 222 -17.79 -6.28 19.14
CA ASP A 222 -18.22 -7.59 19.61
C ASP A 222 -16.99 -8.42 19.95
N HIS A 223 -17.14 -9.60 20.51
CA HIS A 223 -16.06 -10.49 20.89
C HIS A 223 -16.30 -11.91 20.40
N MET A 224 -15.20 -12.63 20.20
CA MET A 224 -15.23 -14.02 19.79
C MET A 224 -14.84 -14.91 20.97
N PRO A 225 -15.67 -15.89 21.36
CA PRO A 225 -15.33 -16.83 22.42
C PRO A 225 -14.18 -17.73 21.99
N ILE A 226 -13.26 -17.97 22.92
CA ILE A 226 -12.13 -18.85 22.72
C ILE A 226 -12.26 -20.06 23.62
N PRO A 227 -11.70 -21.22 23.21
CA PRO A 227 -11.65 -22.37 24.07
C PRO A 227 -10.85 -22.09 25.36
N TYR A 228 -11.39 -22.48 26.51
CA TYR A 228 -10.83 -22.23 27.84
C TYR A 228 -9.38 -22.74 28.04
N TRP A 229 -8.97 -23.78 27.32
CA TRP A 229 -7.63 -24.39 27.45
C TRP A 229 -6.48 -23.64 26.77
N GLU A 230 -6.79 -22.55 26.03
CA GLU A 230 -5.78 -21.74 25.31
C GLU A 230 -5.59 -20.38 26.00
N GLN A 231 -5.57 -20.30 27.32
CA GLN A 231 -5.51 -19.05 28.08
C GLN A 231 -4.13 -18.36 28.04
N ASN A 232 -3.04 -19.07 27.72
CA ASN A 232 -1.70 -18.46 27.60
C ASN A 232 -1.44 -17.98 26.15
N TRP A 233 -2.06 -16.89 25.79
CA TRP A 233 -1.87 -16.21 24.53
C TRP A 233 -0.62 -15.33 24.60
N GLY A 234 0.52 -15.80 24.14
CA GLY A 234 1.71 -14.95 24.02
C GLY A 234 1.43 -13.68 23.21
N CYS A 235 2.26 -12.66 23.41
CA CYS A 235 2.09 -11.33 22.82
C CYS A 235 2.03 -11.33 21.28
N LEU A 236 2.57 -12.35 20.61
CA LEU A 236 2.67 -12.42 19.17
C LEU A 236 1.53 -13.25 18.58
N SER A 237 0.67 -12.60 17.83
CA SER A 237 -0.38 -13.26 17.04
C SER A 237 -0.31 -12.85 15.57
N ARG A 238 -0.72 -13.76 14.70
CA ARG A 238 -0.98 -13.48 13.28
C ARG A 238 -2.29 -14.15 12.92
N SER A 239 -3.08 -13.50 12.08
CA SER A 239 -4.37 -14.04 11.66
C SER A 239 -4.55 -13.96 10.15
N ALA A 240 -5.36 -14.88 9.61
CA ALA A 240 -5.74 -14.90 8.22
C ALA A 240 -7.12 -15.52 8.06
N TYR A 241 -7.82 -15.16 7.01
CA TYR A 241 -9.07 -15.83 6.61
C TYR A 241 -8.85 -16.54 5.29
N ILE A 242 -9.00 -17.86 5.30
CA ILE A 242 -8.67 -18.72 4.17
C ILE A 242 -9.74 -19.80 4.08
N GLU A 243 -10.37 -19.98 2.92
CA GLU A 243 -11.32 -21.06 2.63
C GLU A 243 -12.44 -21.19 3.70
N GLY A 244 -13.01 -20.06 4.10
CA GLY A 244 -14.11 -20.03 5.08
C GLY A 244 -13.69 -20.16 6.54
N LYS A 245 -12.41 -20.34 6.83
CA LYS A 245 -11.88 -20.50 8.20
C LYS A 245 -11.03 -19.33 8.64
N PHE A 246 -11.18 -18.92 9.89
CA PHE A 246 -10.33 -17.95 10.53
C PHE A 246 -9.14 -18.65 11.19
N TYR A 247 -7.96 -18.45 10.64
CA TYR A 247 -6.71 -18.98 11.17
C TYR A 247 -6.09 -17.98 12.13
N LEU A 248 -5.64 -18.48 13.27
CA LEU A 248 -4.94 -17.70 14.28
C LEU A 248 -3.68 -18.42 14.71
N MET A 249 -2.55 -17.72 14.66
CA MET A 249 -1.28 -18.20 15.17
C MET A 249 -1.05 -17.64 16.57
N ILE A 250 -0.74 -18.51 17.53
CA ILE A 250 -0.45 -18.20 18.92
C ILE A 250 0.93 -18.78 19.24
N GLY A 251 1.93 -17.93 19.38
CA GLY A 251 3.31 -18.38 19.44
C GLY A 251 3.68 -19.18 18.18
N SER A 252 3.92 -20.48 18.31
CA SER A 252 4.21 -21.38 17.18
C SER A 252 3.02 -22.23 16.72
N LYS A 253 1.94 -22.28 17.50
CA LYS A 253 0.75 -23.07 17.22
C LYS A 253 -0.17 -22.30 16.26
N VAL A 254 -0.84 -23.03 15.37
CA VAL A 254 -1.89 -22.46 14.51
C VAL A 254 -3.19 -23.19 14.78
N MET A 255 -4.22 -22.38 15.07
CA MET A 255 -5.61 -22.82 15.26
C MET A 255 -6.46 -22.30 14.10
N ALA A 256 -7.49 -23.03 13.73
CA ALA A 256 -8.48 -22.60 12.75
C ALA A 256 -9.87 -22.65 13.37
N TYR A 257 -10.62 -21.55 13.24
CA TYR A 257 -12.02 -21.50 13.61
C TYR A 257 -12.88 -21.68 12.36
N ASP A 258 -13.67 -22.73 12.39
CA ASP A 258 -14.67 -23.01 11.38
C ASP A 258 -15.97 -22.30 11.77
N ARG A 259 -16.38 -21.30 10.99
CA ARG A 259 -17.56 -20.48 11.29
C ARG A 259 -18.88 -21.23 11.11
N GLU A 260 -18.92 -22.21 10.20
CA GLU A 260 -20.13 -22.99 9.93
C GLU A 260 -20.43 -23.96 11.07
N VAL A 261 -19.36 -24.55 11.62
CA VAL A 261 -19.43 -25.52 12.71
C VAL A 261 -19.37 -24.86 14.09
N GLY A 262 -18.83 -23.64 14.18
CA GLY A 262 -18.63 -22.91 15.43
C GLY A 262 -17.52 -23.51 16.33
N ARG A 263 -16.52 -24.15 15.73
CA ARG A 263 -15.50 -24.90 16.47
C ARG A 263 -14.09 -24.51 16.07
N TRP A 264 -13.18 -24.54 17.07
CA TRP A 264 -11.76 -24.42 16.88
C TRP A 264 -11.10 -25.80 16.68
N ASP A 265 -10.22 -25.90 15.69
CA ASP A 265 -9.43 -27.10 15.41
C ASP A 265 -7.93 -26.73 15.39
N PHE A 266 -7.09 -27.64 15.92
CA PHE A 266 -5.65 -27.48 15.85
C PHE A 266 -5.13 -27.84 14.46
N VAL A 267 -4.46 -26.90 13.80
CA VAL A 267 -3.90 -27.09 12.44
C VAL A 267 -2.49 -27.67 12.49
N GLY A 268 -1.69 -27.24 13.45
CA GLY A 268 -0.30 -27.66 13.62
C GLY A 268 0.69 -26.51 13.72
N TYR A 269 1.97 -26.80 13.53
CA TYR A 269 3.08 -25.85 13.65
C TYR A 269 3.68 -25.44 12.30
N GLN A 270 3.41 -26.19 11.22
CA GLN A 270 4.09 -26.00 9.93
C GLN A 270 3.74 -24.66 9.28
N MET A 271 2.47 -24.27 9.37
CA MET A 271 2.00 -22.97 8.86
C MET A 271 2.73 -21.82 9.55
N GLY A 272 2.90 -21.88 10.87
CA GLY A 272 3.55 -20.86 11.68
C GLY A 272 5.02 -20.62 11.35
N ARG A 273 5.75 -21.62 10.85
CA ARG A 273 7.19 -21.52 10.58
C ARG A 273 7.57 -20.40 9.61
N CYS A 274 6.76 -20.16 8.59
CA CYS A 274 6.99 -19.07 7.65
C CYS A 274 6.17 -17.82 7.99
N TRP A 275 5.19 -17.91 8.87
CA TRP A 275 4.26 -16.85 9.16
C TRP A 275 4.78 -15.87 10.21
N LEU A 276 5.55 -16.34 11.19
CA LEU A 276 6.00 -15.53 12.34
C LEU A 276 6.97 -14.41 11.94
N TRP A 277 7.95 -14.72 11.09
CA TRP A 277 9.06 -13.81 10.77
C TRP A 277 9.00 -13.22 9.36
N SER A 278 8.06 -13.67 8.55
CA SER A 278 7.96 -13.26 7.15
C SER A 278 6.75 -12.40 6.90
N CYS A 279 6.89 -11.58 5.90
CA CYS A 279 5.75 -10.86 5.38
C CYS A 279 4.81 -11.82 4.67
N ASN A 280 3.54 -11.68 4.95
CA ASN A 280 2.51 -12.55 4.40
C ASN A 280 1.33 -11.72 3.88
N CYS A 281 0.57 -12.29 2.96
CA CYS A 281 -0.71 -11.79 2.52
C CYS A 281 -1.60 -12.96 2.09
N VAL A 282 -2.92 -12.75 2.12
CA VAL A 282 -3.89 -13.69 1.55
C VAL A 282 -4.37 -13.10 0.24
N ILE A 283 -4.31 -13.89 -0.84
CA ILE A 283 -4.81 -13.53 -2.17
C ILE A 283 -5.67 -14.69 -2.65
N GLU A 284 -6.93 -14.43 -2.99
CA GLU A 284 -7.87 -15.45 -3.49
C GLU A 284 -7.89 -16.73 -2.63
N ASN A 285 -8.06 -16.56 -1.31
CA ASN A 285 -8.09 -17.64 -0.31
C ASN A 285 -6.78 -18.45 -0.19
N VAL A 286 -5.66 -17.98 -0.69
CA VAL A 286 -4.36 -18.62 -0.53
C VAL A 286 -3.44 -17.74 0.31
N LEU A 287 -2.78 -18.31 1.31
CA LEU A 287 -1.79 -17.63 2.11
C LEU A 287 -0.43 -17.69 1.42
N TYR A 288 0.15 -16.52 1.20
CA TYR A 288 1.49 -16.34 0.63
C TYR A 288 2.45 -15.77 1.65
N CYS A 289 3.71 -16.14 1.55
CA CYS A 289 4.79 -15.54 2.33
C CYS A 289 6.09 -15.40 1.53
N TYR A 290 6.98 -14.54 2.04
CA TYR A 290 8.36 -14.46 1.62
C TYR A 290 9.28 -14.81 2.81
N GLY A 291 10.05 -15.88 2.68
CA GLY A 291 11.06 -16.32 3.67
C GLY A 291 12.32 -16.80 2.94
N GLY A 292 12.98 -15.90 2.20
CA GLY A 292 14.07 -16.23 1.27
C GLY A 292 13.62 -16.74 -0.10
N ALA A 293 12.34 -17.14 -0.21
CA ALA A 293 11.66 -17.48 -1.46
C ALA A 293 10.18 -17.12 -1.34
N PHE A 294 9.53 -16.84 -2.46
CA PHE A 294 8.07 -16.67 -2.50
C PHE A 294 7.40 -18.03 -2.40
N ARG A 295 6.51 -18.19 -1.43
CA ARG A 295 5.84 -19.45 -1.10
C ARG A 295 4.35 -19.23 -0.92
N TRP A 296 3.59 -20.30 -1.09
CA TRP A 296 2.19 -20.40 -0.76
C TRP A 296 1.93 -21.59 0.14
N TYR A 297 0.91 -21.50 1.00
CA TYR A 297 0.55 -22.57 1.93
C TYR A 297 -0.54 -23.44 1.31
N ASP A 298 -0.24 -24.73 1.17
CA ASP A 298 -1.19 -25.75 0.76
C ASP A 298 -1.95 -26.22 2.01
N THR A 299 -3.23 -25.91 2.09
CA THR A 299 -4.10 -26.23 3.24
C THR A 299 -4.38 -27.72 3.36
N ASP A 300 -4.48 -28.43 2.24
CA ASP A 300 -4.75 -29.87 2.21
C ASP A 300 -3.53 -30.69 2.68
N LEU A 301 -2.37 -30.38 2.12
CA LEU A 301 -1.11 -31.03 2.46
C LEU A 301 -0.45 -30.47 3.72
N ARG A 302 -0.93 -29.32 4.23
CA ARG A 302 -0.40 -28.60 5.40
C ARG A 302 1.09 -28.28 5.30
N LEU A 303 1.53 -27.83 4.13
CA LEU A 303 2.94 -27.49 3.87
C LEU A 303 3.11 -26.28 2.96
N TRP A 304 4.28 -25.65 3.06
CA TRP A 304 4.66 -24.54 2.21
C TRP A 304 5.28 -25.03 0.90
N LYS A 305 4.77 -24.52 -0.21
CA LYS A 305 5.27 -24.77 -1.58
C LYS A 305 5.84 -23.49 -2.20
N ASN A 306 6.84 -23.63 -3.05
CA ASN A 306 7.40 -22.47 -3.76
C ASN A 306 6.51 -22.06 -4.93
N ILE A 307 6.37 -20.74 -5.16
CA ILE A 307 5.76 -20.21 -6.38
C ILE A 307 6.72 -20.45 -7.54
N LYS A 308 6.21 -21.00 -8.64
CA LYS A 308 6.96 -21.25 -9.87
C LYS A 308 6.91 -20.03 -10.80
N GLY A 309 7.78 -19.99 -11.82
CA GLY A 309 7.68 -19.04 -12.94
C GLY A 309 8.14 -17.61 -12.69
N LEU A 310 8.66 -17.25 -11.51
CA LEU A 310 9.09 -15.89 -11.12
C LEU A 310 10.37 -15.43 -11.86
N LYS A 311 10.37 -15.64 -13.20
CA LYS A 311 11.48 -15.19 -14.05
C LYS A 311 11.47 -13.66 -14.16
N GLY A 312 12.64 -13.06 -14.02
CA GLY A 312 12.81 -11.60 -14.18
C GLY A 312 12.91 -10.82 -12.87
N LEU A 313 12.53 -11.39 -11.72
CA LEU A 313 12.83 -10.77 -10.43
C LEU A 313 14.35 -10.81 -10.16
N PRO A 314 14.89 -9.81 -9.46
CA PRO A 314 16.28 -9.83 -9.03
C PRO A 314 16.51 -10.98 -8.03
N LYS A 315 17.76 -11.44 -7.90
CA LYS A 315 18.13 -12.32 -6.81
C LYS A 315 18.15 -11.50 -5.53
N PHE A 316 17.32 -11.88 -4.57
CA PHE A 316 17.28 -11.23 -3.27
C PHE A 316 18.49 -11.64 -2.43
N GLY A 317 19.06 -10.70 -1.70
CA GLY A 317 20.08 -10.97 -0.69
C GLY A 317 19.51 -11.76 0.50
N LYS A 318 20.39 -12.35 1.33
CA LYS A 318 19.96 -13.20 2.46
C LYS A 318 19.07 -12.50 3.50
N ASN A 319 19.19 -11.16 3.63
CA ASN A 319 18.52 -10.36 4.67
C ASN A 319 17.58 -9.31 4.09
N VAL A 320 17.01 -9.56 2.91
CA VAL A 320 16.05 -8.63 2.31
C VAL A 320 14.69 -8.78 3.00
N TYR A 321 14.20 -7.68 3.55
CA TYR A 321 12.85 -7.61 4.10
C TYR A 321 11.86 -7.30 2.97
N VAL A 322 10.84 -8.15 2.83
CA VAL A 322 9.84 -8.01 1.76
C VAL A 322 8.46 -7.84 2.39
N LYS A 323 7.71 -6.84 2.01
CA LYS A 323 6.27 -6.69 2.32
C LYS A 323 5.46 -7.21 1.14
N LEU A 324 4.50 -8.10 1.41
CA LEU A 324 3.56 -8.63 0.42
C LEU A 324 2.18 -8.01 0.61
N VAL A 325 1.48 -7.77 -0.49
CA VAL A 325 0.15 -7.13 -0.51
C VAL A 325 -0.70 -7.80 -1.58
N ASP A 326 -1.98 -8.06 -1.25
CA ASP A 326 -3.00 -8.36 -2.26
C ASP A 326 -3.33 -7.09 -3.05
N TYR A 327 -2.96 -7.05 -4.31
CA TYR A 327 -3.22 -5.94 -5.23
C TYR A 327 -4.27 -6.32 -6.27
N GLY A 328 -5.50 -6.51 -5.80
CA GLY A 328 -6.63 -6.87 -6.65
C GLY A 328 -6.45 -8.24 -7.31
N GLY A 329 -6.16 -9.27 -6.53
CA GLY A 329 -5.91 -10.63 -6.97
C GLY A 329 -4.49 -10.88 -7.49
N LYS A 330 -3.62 -9.85 -7.53
CA LYS A 330 -2.19 -9.95 -7.86
C LYS A 330 -1.36 -9.75 -6.61
N MET A 331 -0.15 -10.28 -6.60
CA MET A 331 0.80 -10.01 -5.53
C MET A 331 1.61 -8.74 -5.84
N ALA A 332 1.53 -7.73 -4.99
CA ALA A 332 2.52 -6.67 -4.94
C ALA A 332 3.57 -7.01 -3.88
N ALA A 333 4.85 -6.87 -4.24
CA ALA A 333 5.96 -7.09 -3.34
C ALA A 333 6.82 -5.84 -3.27
N PHE A 334 7.05 -5.31 -2.05
CA PHE A 334 7.94 -4.19 -1.79
C PHE A 334 9.20 -4.67 -1.08
N TRP A 335 10.37 -4.15 -1.46
CA TRP A 335 11.64 -4.42 -0.78
C TRP A 335 12.60 -3.27 -0.90
N ASP A 336 13.60 -3.23 -0.05
CA ASP A 336 14.75 -2.34 -0.18
C ASP A 336 16.04 -3.16 -0.40
N ASN A 337 16.98 -2.56 -1.08
CA ASN A 337 18.34 -3.11 -1.14
C ASN A 337 19.06 -2.64 0.14
N ARG A 338 18.94 -3.43 1.22
CA ARG A 338 19.84 -3.27 2.37
C ARG A 338 21.23 -3.76 1.97
N VAL A 339 21.96 -2.93 1.25
CA VAL A 339 23.42 -3.04 1.23
C VAL A 339 23.86 -2.48 2.57
N PRO A 340 24.59 -3.24 3.42
CA PRO A 340 25.23 -2.62 4.58
C PRO A 340 25.98 -1.41 4.08
N PRO A 341 25.90 -0.23 4.74
CA PRO A 341 26.60 0.95 4.30
C PRO A 341 28.09 0.59 4.19
N THR A 342 28.56 0.45 2.95
CA THR A 342 29.96 0.14 2.65
C THR A 342 30.85 1.37 2.82
N SER A 343 30.20 2.54 2.94
CA SER A 343 30.84 3.82 3.26
C SER A 343 29.87 4.70 4.07
N SER A 344 30.40 5.62 4.85
CA SER A 344 29.65 6.67 5.56
C SER A 344 28.91 7.65 4.60
N GLU A 345 28.97 7.42 3.30
CA GLU A 345 28.41 8.26 2.26
C GLU A 345 27.04 7.80 1.77
N ASP A 346 26.63 6.55 2.01
CA ASP A 346 25.32 6.03 1.58
C ASP A 346 24.20 6.54 2.50
N LYS A 347 23.73 7.76 2.24
CA LYS A 347 22.66 8.42 3.02
C LYS A 347 21.25 7.97 2.59
N TYR A 348 21.09 7.34 1.44
CA TYR A 348 19.81 7.01 0.83
C TYR A 348 19.75 5.55 0.40
N LYS A 349 18.55 4.97 0.48
CA LYS A 349 18.23 3.64 -0.06
C LYS A 349 17.07 3.72 -1.06
N THR A 350 17.01 2.73 -1.93
CA THR A 350 15.96 2.63 -2.95
C THR A 350 14.92 1.58 -2.57
N ILE A 351 13.66 1.97 -2.59
CA ILE A 351 12.51 1.08 -2.46
C ILE A 351 12.11 0.58 -3.84
N TRP A 352 11.98 -0.71 -3.96
CA TRP A 352 11.54 -1.42 -5.16
C TRP A 352 10.14 -1.97 -4.95
N CYS A 353 9.41 -2.07 -6.05
CA CYS A 353 8.11 -2.74 -6.10
C CYS A 353 8.04 -3.64 -7.32
N ALA A 354 7.47 -4.83 -7.14
CA ALA A 354 7.07 -5.71 -8.23
C ALA A 354 5.57 -6.02 -8.15
N VAL A 355 4.94 -6.18 -9.31
CA VAL A 355 3.59 -6.74 -9.39
C VAL A 355 3.67 -8.05 -10.16
N ILE A 356 3.09 -9.08 -9.57
CA ILE A 356 3.16 -10.46 -10.00
C ILE A 356 1.72 -10.96 -10.17
N ALA A 357 1.35 -11.31 -11.39
CA ALA A 357 0.12 -12.04 -11.66
C ALA A 357 0.29 -13.49 -11.20
N LEU A 358 -0.74 -14.05 -10.57
CA LEU A 358 -0.74 -15.40 -10.04
C LEU A 358 -1.73 -16.26 -10.82
N GLU A 359 -1.33 -17.47 -11.16
CA GLU A 359 -2.16 -18.45 -11.83
C GLU A 359 -2.07 -19.78 -11.08
N ARG A 360 -3.20 -20.41 -10.84
CA ARG A 360 -3.29 -21.75 -10.21
C ARG A 360 -3.82 -22.75 -11.24
N PRO A 361 -2.95 -23.34 -12.08
CA PRO A 361 -3.38 -24.26 -13.14
C PRO A 361 -3.97 -25.56 -12.59
N ASN A 362 -3.61 -25.95 -11.35
CA ASN A 362 -4.10 -27.11 -10.63
C ASN A 362 -3.94 -26.92 -9.12
N SER A 363 -4.35 -27.92 -8.31
CA SER A 363 -4.24 -27.87 -6.86
C SER A 363 -2.81 -27.96 -6.31
N GLU A 364 -1.84 -28.39 -7.14
CA GLU A 364 -0.47 -28.66 -6.70
C GLU A 364 0.49 -27.51 -6.91
N GLU A 365 0.18 -26.58 -7.82
CA GLU A 365 1.11 -25.58 -8.30
C GLU A 365 0.48 -24.18 -8.40
N ILE A 366 1.26 -23.18 -8.00
CA ILE A 366 0.98 -21.78 -8.32
C ILE A 366 2.15 -21.21 -9.11
N TRP A 367 1.81 -20.55 -10.20
CA TRP A 367 2.75 -19.88 -11.10
C TRP A 367 2.61 -18.37 -10.95
N GLY A 368 3.76 -17.68 -10.90
CA GLY A 368 3.83 -16.23 -10.87
C GLY A 368 4.45 -15.68 -12.16
N MET A 369 3.78 -14.73 -12.78
CA MET A 369 4.28 -13.96 -13.91
C MET A 369 4.56 -12.53 -13.48
N VAL A 370 5.82 -12.11 -13.54
CA VAL A 370 6.21 -10.74 -13.21
C VAL A 370 5.74 -9.78 -14.29
N GLU A 371 4.72 -8.98 -13.99
CA GLU A 371 4.22 -7.95 -14.91
C GLU A 371 5.20 -6.79 -15.04
N TRP A 372 5.75 -6.36 -13.91
CA TRP A 372 6.80 -5.34 -13.83
C TRP A 372 7.49 -5.38 -12.48
N TYR A 373 8.71 -4.85 -12.42
CA TYR A 373 9.36 -4.41 -11.18
C TYR A 373 10.22 -3.18 -11.47
N GLU A 374 10.17 -2.21 -10.59
CA GLU A 374 10.84 -0.92 -10.76
C GLU A 374 11.27 -0.34 -9.41
N ALA A 375 12.27 0.55 -9.43
CA ALA A 375 12.58 1.44 -8.34
C ALA A 375 11.46 2.50 -8.24
N VAL A 376 10.72 2.50 -7.15
CA VAL A 376 9.51 3.34 -7.01
C VAL A 376 9.70 4.54 -6.08
N LEU A 377 10.73 4.51 -5.21
CA LEU A 377 10.99 5.58 -4.25
C LEU A 377 12.46 5.55 -3.80
N THR A 378 13.01 6.70 -3.45
CA THR A 378 14.30 6.84 -2.78
C THR A 378 14.10 7.58 -1.46
N VAL A 379 14.59 7.01 -0.35
CA VAL A 379 14.44 7.54 1.01
C VAL A 379 15.76 7.46 1.77
N PRO A 380 15.94 8.24 2.86
CA PRO A 380 17.03 8.05 3.77
C PRO A 380 17.12 6.61 4.28
N VAL A 381 18.32 6.11 4.56
CA VAL A 381 18.54 4.71 5.02
C VAL A 381 17.87 4.41 6.35
N SER A 382 17.61 5.44 7.18
CA SER A 382 16.94 5.34 8.48
C SER A 382 15.46 4.92 8.40
N TYR A 383 14.80 5.11 7.25
CA TYR A 383 13.38 4.75 7.11
C TYR A 383 13.20 3.24 6.97
N GLU A 384 12.26 2.68 7.71
CA GLU A 384 11.89 1.27 7.68
C GLU A 384 10.44 1.07 7.21
N PHE A 385 10.15 -0.13 6.72
CA PHE A 385 8.78 -0.51 6.33
C PHE A 385 7.93 -0.75 7.56
N GLU A 386 6.89 0.03 7.76
CA GLU A 386 5.87 -0.27 8.77
C GLU A 386 4.70 -1.04 8.15
N HIS A 387 3.96 -0.43 7.24
CA HIS A 387 2.80 -1.04 6.62
C HIS A 387 2.87 -1.00 5.10
N ALA A 388 2.37 -2.06 4.47
CA ALA A 388 2.09 -2.08 3.04
C ALA A 388 0.74 -2.77 2.86
N LEU A 389 -0.18 -2.12 2.14
CA LEU A 389 -1.53 -2.63 1.94
C LEU A 389 -2.15 -2.06 0.67
N ALA A 390 -3.23 -2.67 0.23
CA ALA A 390 -4.05 -2.15 -0.84
C ALA A 390 -5.46 -1.84 -0.35
N VAL A 391 -6.07 -0.86 -0.99
CA VAL A 391 -7.40 -0.35 -0.66
C VAL A 391 -8.21 -0.25 -1.94
N THR A 392 -9.47 -0.64 -1.91
CA THR A 392 -10.36 -0.50 -3.05
C THR A 392 -11.00 0.89 -3.05
N VAL A 393 -10.72 1.67 -4.08
CA VAL A 393 -11.17 3.06 -4.19
C VAL A 393 -11.83 3.34 -5.53
#